data_1c81cd66e76261558b899ca25464b506
#
_entry.id   1c81cd66e76261558b899ca25464b506
#
_cell.length_a   1.000
_cell.length_b   1.000
_cell.length_c   1.000
_cell.angle_alpha   90.00
_cell.angle_beta   90.00
_cell.angle_gamma   90.00
#
_symmetry.space_group_name_H-M   'P 1'
#
loop_
_entity.id
_entity.type
_entity.pdbx_description
1 polymer ?
#
loop_
_entity_poly.entity_id
_entity_poly.type
_entity_poly.pdbx_seq_one_letter_code
_entity_poly.pdbx_strand_id
1 'polypeptide(L)'
;MKRGIFLTFLLFLSIALTACGPVTTPTTAPAAKAPTPTEASTQAPTAIPAPASPDLILATTTSTQDSGLLDVLIPMFEAQTGYKVKTVAVGSGEAIKMGQEGNADVLLVHSPAAEVTFMTDGWGKERKLVMHNDFVIVGPAADPAKIKGLGPSDAFKAIASTESLFAARADKSGTSTKELGIWKKAEIDPAATKPAWYLETGQGMGATLTIASEKGAYTLTDRATYLANKDKLQLDILVEGNKTLLNVYHVITVHPDKWPQVNYDGAMAFAKFMTDPATQEVIGQFGVDKYGQQLFIPDADKTDADLGL
;
A
#
# COMPACT_ATOMS: atom_id res chain seq x y z
N MET A 1 -28.88 2.60 -50.24
CA MET A 1 -28.51 2.07 -51.60
C MET A 1 -27.26 1.24 -51.46
N LYS A 2 -27.42 -0.07 -51.83
CA LYS A 2 -26.45 -1.00 -52.46
C LYS A 2 -25.21 -1.38 -51.63
N ARG A 3 -25.14 -2.58 -51.21
CA ARG A 3 -24.63 -3.90 -51.70
C ARG A 3 -23.26 -4.14 -51.09
N GLY A 4 -22.91 -5.14 -50.30
CA GLY A 4 -23.21 -6.58 -50.37
C GLY A 4 -22.13 -7.29 -51.17
N ILE A 5 -21.25 -8.08 -50.53
CA ILE A 5 -20.62 -9.24 -51.19
C ILE A 5 -20.26 -10.25 -50.12
N PHE A 6 -20.85 -11.43 -50.27
CA PHE A 6 -20.58 -12.78 -49.76
C PHE A 6 -19.37 -13.37 -50.48
N LEU A 7 -18.58 -14.23 -49.83
CA LEU A 7 -17.92 -15.40 -50.47
C LEU A 7 -17.44 -16.36 -49.35
N THR A 8 -18.10 -17.37 -49.05
CA THR A 8 -18.19 -18.76 -49.51
C THR A 8 -16.91 -19.61 -49.38
N PHE A 9 -17.00 -20.61 -48.46
CA PHE A 9 -16.60 -22.04 -48.50
C PHE A 9 -15.36 -22.44 -49.31
N LEU A 10 -14.48 -23.23 -48.68
CA LEU A 10 -14.04 -24.51 -49.27
C LEU A 10 -13.62 -25.53 -48.19
N LEU A 11 -14.34 -26.64 -48.24
CA LEU A 11 -14.19 -27.89 -47.49
C LEU A 11 -13.23 -28.78 -48.28
N PHE A 12 -12.15 -29.32 -47.70
CA PHE A 12 -11.40 -30.42 -48.27
C PHE A 12 -11.46 -31.65 -47.42
N LEU A 13 -12.18 -32.62 -47.96
CA LEU A 13 -12.30 -34.02 -47.55
C LEU A 13 -11.20 -34.80 -48.23
N SER A 14 -10.31 -35.51 -47.51
CA SER A 14 -9.35 -36.45 -48.10
C SER A 14 -9.53 -37.85 -47.48
N ILE A 15 -9.73 -38.76 -48.38
CA ILE A 15 -10.12 -40.15 -48.28
C ILE A 15 -8.95 -41.03 -47.86
N ALA A 16 -9.24 -42.04 -47.03
CA ALA A 16 -8.34 -43.10 -46.61
C ALA A 16 -8.05 -44.13 -47.74
N LEU A 17 -6.82 -44.60 -47.79
CA LEU A 17 -6.51 -45.87 -48.47
C LEU A 17 -5.88 -46.85 -47.51
N THR A 18 -6.55 -47.97 -47.34
CA THR A 18 -6.12 -49.19 -46.66
C THR A 18 -5.14 -49.96 -47.52
N ALA A 19 -4.00 -50.39 -46.96
CA ALA A 19 -3.14 -51.40 -47.53
C ALA A 19 -2.91 -52.52 -46.49
N CYS A 20 -3.39 -53.73 -46.84
CA CYS A 20 -3.13 -54.99 -46.12
C CYS A 20 -1.71 -55.51 -46.49
N GLY A 21 -0.90 -55.84 -45.47
CA GLY A 21 0.34 -56.63 -45.59
C GLY A 21 0.37 -57.73 -44.51
N PRO A 22 1.11 -58.85 -44.73
CA PRO A 22 0.83 -60.12 -44.04
C PRO A 22 1.38 -60.21 -42.62
N VAL A 23 0.68 -60.93 -41.80
CA VAL A 23 0.95 -61.27 -40.41
C VAL A 23 2.14 -62.21 -40.30
N THR A 24 3.19 -61.84 -39.59
CA THR A 24 4.21 -62.71 -39.03
C THR A 24 4.10 -62.71 -37.52
N THR A 25 3.82 -63.87 -36.94
CA THR A 25 3.80 -64.08 -35.47
C THR A 25 5.22 -64.04 -34.91
N PRO A 26 5.49 -63.21 -33.89
CA PRO A 26 6.71 -63.35 -33.09
C PRO A 26 6.45 -64.17 -31.84
N THR A 27 7.36 -65.08 -31.60
CA THR A 27 7.58 -65.92 -30.41
C THR A 27 7.60 -65.11 -29.13
N THR A 28 6.83 -65.56 -28.11
CA THR A 28 6.81 -65.01 -26.77
C THR A 28 8.11 -65.25 -26.01
N ALA A 29 8.81 -64.19 -25.66
CA ALA A 29 9.84 -64.18 -24.58
C ALA A 29 9.20 -63.81 -23.24
N PRO A 30 9.70 -64.31 -22.09
CA PRO A 30 9.07 -64.11 -20.79
C PRO A 30 9.09 -62.64 -20.37
N ALA A 31 7.94 -62.14 -19.92
CA ALA A 31 7.77 -60.78 -19.43
C ALA A 31 8.59 -60.53 -18.16
N ALA A 32 9.54 -59.59 -18.21
CA ALA A 32 10.13 -59.02 -17.02
C ALA A 32 9.08 -58.18 -16.29
N LYS A 33 8.90 -58.44 -14.99
CA LYS A 33 8.02 -57.66 -14.11
C LYS A 33 8.44 -56.19 -14.15
N ALA A 34 7.54 -55.33 -14.60
CA ALA A 34 7.68 -53.88 -14.47
C ALA A 34 7.71 -53.50 -12.98
N PRO A 35 8.54 -52.48 -12.57
CA PRO A 35 8.49 -52.00 -11.22
C PRO A 35 7.14 -51.32 -10.98
N THR A 36 6.52 -51.66 -9.87
CA THR A 36 5.30 -51.01 -9.34
C THR A 36 5.56 -49.51 -9.19
N PRO A 37 4.70 -48.61 -9.71
CA PRO A 37 4.82 -47.20 -9.43
C PRO A 37 4.72 -46.99 -7.90
N THR A 38 5.77 -46.47 -7.30
CA THR A 38 5.71 -45.93 -5.94
C THR A 38 4.76 -44.74 -5.98
N GLU A 39 3.57 -44.88 -5.41
CA GLU A 39 2.69 -43.72 -5.19
C GLU A 39 3.46 -42.70 -4.36
N ALA A 40 3.81 -41.59 -5.00
CA ALA A 40 4.27 -40.40 -4.28
C ALA A 40 3.10 -39.95 -3.39
N SER A 41 3.24 -40.19 -2.10
CA SER A 41 2.31 -39.65 -1.09
C SER A 41 2.30 -38.15 -1.21
N THR A 42 1.32 -37.61 -1.91
CA THR A 42 1.01 -36.18 -1.88
C THR A 42 0.42 -35.89 -0.50
N GLN A 43 1.27 -35.53 0.46
CA GLN A 43 0.80 -35.01 1.74
C GLN A 43 -0.05 -33.78 1.44
N ALA A 44 -1.35 -33.87 1.74
CA ALA A 44 -2.24 -32.73 1.72
C ALA A 44 -1.64 -31.65 2.66
N PRO A 45 -1.72 -30.35 2.29
CA PRO A 45 -1.25 -29.29 3.16
C PRO A 45 -1.89 -29.45 4.54
N THR A 46 -1.08 -29.53 5.58
CA THR A 46 -1.57 -29.62 6.95
C THR A 46 -2.39 -28.36 7.21
N ALA A 47 -3.69 -28.53 7.46
CA ALA A 47 -4.57 -27.41 7.77
C ALA A 47 -4.04 -26.66 9.01
N ILE A 48 -3.83 -25.36 8.88
CA ILE A 48 -3.43 -24.51 10.00
C ILE A 48 -4.58 -24.50 11.00
N PRO A 49 -4.35 -24.79 12.29
CA PRO A 49 -5.40 -24.71 13.30
C PRO A 49 -6.00 -23.30 13.33
N ALA A 50 -7.31 -23.20 13.21
CA ALA A 50 -7.98 -21.91 13.30
C ALA A 50 -7.78 -21.27 14.69
N PRO A 51 -7.48 -19.96 14.77
CA PRO A 51 -7.37 -19.28 16.04
C PRO A 51 -8.71 -19.28 16.79
N ALA A 52 -8.66 -19.25 18.13
CA ALA A 52 -9.87 -19.26 18.97
C ALA A 52 -10.77 -18.04 18.73
N SER A 53 -10.17 -16.89 18.41
CA SER A 53 -10.84 -15.65 18.01
C SER A 53 -10.28 -15.23 16.64
N PRO A 54 -10.92 -15.64 15.53
CA PRO A 54 -10.34 -15.42 14.20
C PRO A 54 -10.43 -13.97 13.70
N ASP A 55 -11.41 -13.19 14.15
CA ASP A 55 -11.62 -11.83 13.67
C ASP A 55 -10.58 -10.86 14.24
N LEU A 56 -9.98 -10.04 13.38
CA LEU A 56 -8.99 -9.04 13.72
C LEU A 56 -9.35 -7.70 13.09
N ILE A 57 -9.54 -6.67 13.89
CA ILE A 57 -9.82 -5.31 13.42
C ILE A 57 -8.51 -4.54 13.26
N LEU A 58 -8.14 -4.27 12.02
CA LEU A 58 -7.00 -3.43 11.65
C LEU A 58 -7.46 -2.01 11.36
N ALA A 59 -7.11 -1.04 12.22
CA ALA A 59 -7.26 0.37 11.87
C ALA A 59 -6.00 0.88 11.16
N THR A 60 -6.19 1.50 10.02
CA THR A 60 -5.11 2.01 9.16
C THR A 60 -5.50 3.32 8.47
N THR A 61 -4.69 3.77 7.51
CA THR A 61 -4.96 5.02 6.80
C THR A 61 -5.50 4.79 5.40
N THR A 62 -6.28 5.76 4.89
CA THR A 62 -6.79 5.73 3.51
C THR A 62 -5.63 5.66 2.51
N SER A 63 -4.53 6.38 2.74
CA SER A 63 -3.37 6.32 1.84
C SER A 63 -2.68 4.94 1.85
N THR A 64 -2.65 4.25 2.99
CA THR A 64 -2.14 2.88 3.06
C THR A 64 -3.03 1.92 2.27
N GLN A 65 -4.35 2.04 2.42
CA GLN A 65 -5.31 1.24 1.65
C GLN A 65 -5.23 1.55 0.15
N ASP A 66 -5.22 2.84 -0.21
CA ASP A 66 -5.22 3.31 -1.61
C ASP A 66 -3.92 2.95 -2.35
N SER A 67 -2.83 2.66 -1.64
CA SER A 67 -1.58 2.18 -2.26
C SER A 67 -1.71 0.77 -2.86
N GLY A 68 -2.67 -0.03 -2.39
CA GLY A 68 -2.86 -1.43 -2.76
C GLY A 68 -1.95 -2.42 -2.03
N LEU A 69 -1.06 -1.97 -1.13
CA LEU A 69 -0.16 -2.86 -0.39
C LEU A 69 -0.93 -3.88 0.47
N LEU A 70 -2.00 -3.44 1.12
CA LEU A 70 -2.81 -4.31 1.98
C LEU A 70 -3.59 -5.36 1.20
N ASP A 71 -3.89 -5.13 -0.08
CA ASP A 71 -4.54 -6.12 -0.95
C ASP A 71 -3.64 -7.33 -1.23
N VAL A 72 -2.32 -7.15 -1.05
CA VAL A 72 -1.32 -8.23 -1.13
C VAL A 72 -1.07 -8.85 0.24
N LEU A 73 -0.83 -8.04 1.27
CA LEU A 73 -0.37 -8.52 2.58
C LEU A 73 -1.48 -9.19 3.40
N ILE A 74 -2.73 -8.69 3.35
CA ILE A 74 -3.83 -9.26 4.14
C ILE A 74 -4.14 -10.70 3.73
N PRO A 75 -4.33 -11.04 2.43
CA PRO A 75 -4.54 -12.44 2.03
C PRO A 75 -3.39 -13.37 2.43
N MET A 76 -2.13 -12.88 2.38
CA MET A 76 -0.97 -13.64 2.83
C MET A 76 -1.04 -13.93 4.33
N PHE A 77 -1.34 -12.92 5.15
CA PHE A 77 -1.50 -13.07 6.59
C PHE A 77 -2.63 -14.04 6.93
N GLU A 78 -3.80 -13.89 6.33
CA GLU A 78 -4.96 -14.75 6.55
C GLU A 78 -4.67 -16.21 6.16
N ALA A 79 -3.97 -16.43 5.03
CA ALA A 79 -3.59 -17.77 4.59
C ALA A 79 -2.57 -18.44 5.52
N GLN A 80 -1.66 -17.64 6.13
CA GLN A 80 -0.62 -18.16 7.02
C GLN A 80 -1.10 -18.42 8.45
N THR A 81 -2.15 -17.73 8.90
CA THR A 81 -2.50 -17.69 10.31
C THR A 81 -3.92 -18.16 10.63
N GLY A 82 -4.81 -18.15 9.64
CA GLY A 82 -6.24 -18.44 9.82
C GLY A 82 -7.04 -17.27 10.42
N TYR A 83 -6.41 -16.14 10.79
CA TYR A 83 -7.13 -14.92 11.17
C TYR A 83 -7.90 -14.36 9.97
N LYS A 84 -8.88 -13.49 10.27
CA LYS A 84 -9.68 -12.75 9.30
C LYS A 84 -9.59 -11.26 9.59
N VAL A 85 -8.95 -10.51 8.69
CA VAL A 85 -8.68 -9.10 8.91
C VAL A 85 -9.83 -8.25 8.39
N LYS A 86 -10.41 -7.47 9.28
CA LYS A 86 -11.36 -6.42 8.97
C LYS A 86 -10.63 -5.06 8.97
N THR A 87 -10.30 -4.57 7.80
CA THR A 87 -9.61 -3.28 7.65
C THR A 87 -10.59 -2.11 7.79
N VAL A 88 -10.23 -1.12 8.61
CA VAL A 88 -10.90 0.17 8.72
C VAL A 88 -9.90 1.25 8.33
N ALA A 89 -10.05 1.79 7.12
CA ALA A 89 -9.16 2.81 6.55
C ALA A 89 -9.75 4.21 6.78
N VAL A 90 -9.08 5.00 7.61
CA VAL A 90 -9.49 6.37 8.02
C VAL A 90 -8.28 7.32 8.02
N GLY A 91 -8.38 8.52 8.57
CA GLY A 91 -7.20 9.35 8.84
C GLY A 91 -6.38 8.82 10.02
N SER A 92 -5.05 9.07 10.05
CA SER A 92 -4.18 8.57 11.15
C SER A 92 -4.69 8.93 12.55
N GLY A 93 -5.21 10.14 12.72
CA GLY A 93 -5.76 10.56 14.01
C GLY A 93 -6.99 9.76 14.42
N GLU A 94 -7.88 9.44 13.48
CA GLU A 94 -9.06 8.62 13.76
C GLU A 94 -8.69 7.15 13.99
N ALA A 95 -7.71 6.61 13.23
CA ALA A 95 -7.19 5.26 13.46
C ALA A 95 -6.60 5.12 14.88
N ILE A 96 -5.80 6.10 15.33
CA ILE A 96 -5.25 6.15 16.69
C ILE A 96 -6.38 6.25 17.73
N LYS A 97 -7.39 7.07 17.48
CA LYS A 97 -8.57 7.20 18.35
C LYS A 97 -9.34 5.89 18.46
N MET A 98 -9.51 5.14 17.38
CA MET A 98 -10.11 3.79 17.44
C MET A 98 -9.37 2.88 18.41
N GLY A 99 -8.01 2.91 18.39
CA GLY A 99 -7.19 2.18 19.36
C GLY A 99 -7.37 2.68 20.79
N GLN A 100 -7.47 4.02 21.00
CA GLN A 100 -7.75 4.62 22.31
C GLN A 100 -9.09 4.21 22.89
N GLU A 101 -10.07 3.92 22.06
CA GLU A 101 -11.42 3.51 22.43
C GLU A 101 -11.61 1.98 22.49
N GLY A 102 -10.55 1.19 22.12
CA GLY A 102 -10.65 -0.28 22.04
C GLY A 102 -11.53 -0.78 20.90
N ASN A 103 -11.71 0.04 19.86
CA ASN A 103 -12.48 -0.27 18.64
C ASN A 103 -11.61 -0.84 17.52
N ALA A 104 -10.33 -1.04 17.78
CA ALA A 104 -9.38 -1.74 16.92
C ALA A 104 -8.47 -2.62 17.77
N ASP A 105 -7.97 -3.71 17.18
CA ASP A 105 -7.04 -4.63 17.83
C ASP A 105 -5.60 -4.25 17.55
N VAL A 106 -5.36 -3.81 16.32
CA VAL A 106 -4.03 -3.42 15.81
C VAL A 106 -4.13 -2.20 14.91
N LEU A 107 -3.12 -1.35 14.98
CA LEU A 107 -2.99 -0.16 14.14
C LEU A 107 -1.83 -0.34 13.15
N LEU A 108 -1.99 0.11 11.91
CA LEU A 108 -0.89 0.34 10.97
C LEU A 108 -0.96 1.79 10.51
N VAL A 109 -0.12 2.63 11.10
CA VAL A 109 -0.22 4.10 10.99
C VAL A 109 1.16 4.74 10.76
N HIS A 110 1.18 6.01 10.39
CA HIS A 110 2.39 6.75 10.01
C HIS A 110 2.38 8.20 10.56
N SER A 111 2.13 8.33 11.84
CA SER A 111 2.14 9.62 12.57
C SER A 111 3.00 9.50 13.84
N PRO A 112 4.34 9.40 13.73
CA PRO A 112 5.23 9.02 14.84
C PRO A 112 4.99 9.81 16.13
N ALA A 113 4.77 11.13 16.08
CA ALA A 113 4.53 11.94 17.27
C ALA A 113 3.23 11.52 18.01
N ALA A 114 2.14 11.28 17.28
CA ALA A 114 0.88 10.85 17.85
C ALA A 114 0.95 9.39 18.37
N GLU A 115 1.72 8.55 17.68
CA GLU A 115 1.97 7.17 18.09
C GLU A 115 2.78 7.09 19.40
N VAL A 116 3.81 7.93 19.55
CA VAL A 116 4.57 8.03 20.81
C VAL A 116 3.66 8.49 21.96
N THR A 117 2.78 9.45 21.73
CA THR A 117 1.77 9.86 22.72
C THR A 117 0.85 8.69 23.08
N PHE A 118 0.34 7.96 22.08
CA PHE A 118 -0.50 6.78 22.28
C PHE A 118 0.18 5.70 23.15
N MET A 119 1.48 5.46 22.92
CA MET A 119 2.28 4.52 23.74
C MET A 119 2.52 5.05 25.15
N THR A 120 2.87 6.34 25.29
CA THR A 120 3.18 6.97 26.60
C THR A 120 1.94 7.00 27.50
N ASP A 121 0.76 7.22 26.93
CA ASP A 121 -0.52 7.20 27.65
C ASP A 121 -0.99 5.77 27.97
N GLY A 122 -0.21 4.75 27.53
CA GLY A 122 -0.45 3.33 27.80
C GLY A 122 -1.63 2.74 27.05
N TRP A 123 -2.04 3.32 25.92
CA TRP A 123 -3.08 2.76 25.06
C TRP A 123 -2.55 1.65 24.16
N GLY A 124 -1.27 1.69 23.80
CA GLY A 124 -0.56 0.67 23.04
C GLY A 124 0.29 -0.23 23.92
N LYS A 125 0.50 -1.49 23.51
CA LYS A 125 1.35 -2.46 24.20
C LYS A 125 2.69 -2.63 23.50
N GLU A 126 2.70 -2.84 22.18
CA GLU A 126 3.90 -2.90 21.35
C GLU A 126 3.78 -1.93 20.19
N ARG A 127 4.88 -1.29 19.83
CA ARG A 127 5.05 -0.47 18.64
C ARG A 127 6.30 -0.92 17.92
N LYS A 128 6.17 -1.34 16.66
CA LYS A 128 7.28 -1.82 15.84
C LYS A 128 7.36 -1.05 14.55
N LEU A 129 8.57 -0.66 14.18
CA LEU A 129 8.86 -0.10 12.87
C LEU A 129 8.66 -1.16 11.79
N VAL A 130 8.00 -0.79 10.69
CA VAL A 130 7.68 -1.72 9.60
C VAL A 130 8.37 -1.31 8.31
N MET A 131 8.15 -0.08 7.89
CA MET A 131 8.58 0.42 6.58
C MET A 131 8.51 1.94 6.55
N HIS A 132 9.10 2.53 5.51
CA HIS A 132 8.78 3.90 5.13
C HIS A 132 8.50 4.01 3.64
N ASN A 133 7.79 5.05 3.27
CA ASN A 133 7.82 5.64 1.95
C ASN A 133 8.15 7.13 2.09
N ASP A 134 8.07 7.89 1.04
CA ASP A 134 8.27 9.33 1.11
C ASP A 134 7.02 10.09 0.66
N PHE A 135 6.91 11.30 1.19
CA PHE A 135 6.09 12.33 0.59
C PHE A 135 6.85 13.00 -0.54
N VAL A 136 6.09 13.47 -1.52
CA VAL A 136 6.58 14.28 -2.63
C VAL A 136 5.71 15.53 -2.75
N ILE A 137 6.30 16.64 -3.21
CA ILE A 137 5.52 17.80 -3.60
C ILE A 137 5.36 17.73 -5.11
N VAL A 138 4.12 17.65 -5.54
CA VAL A 138 3.75 17.61 -6.96
C VAL A 138 3.10 18.92 -7.38
N GLY A 139 3.19 19.25 -8.65
CA GLY A 139 2.61 20.46 -9.21
C GLY A 139 2.59 20.43 -10.73
N PRO A 140 2.06 21.47 -11.37
CA PRO A 140 2.04 21.58 -12.84
C PRO A 140 3.45 21.54 -13.42
N ALA A 141 3.62 20.88 -14.57
CA ALA A 141 4.91 20.74 -15.25
C ALA A 141 5.59 22.10 -15.55
N ALA A 142 4.79 23.17 -15.72
CA ALA A 142 5.30 24.53 -15.94
C ALA A 142 6.00 25.14 -14.72
N ASP A 143 5.78 24.60 -13.52
CA ASP A 143 6.34 25.02 -12.25
C ASP A 143 6.41 26.54 -12.05
N PRO A 144 5.26 27.26 -12.03
CA PRO A 144 5.23 28.71 -11.95
C PRO A 144 5.90 29.27 -10.68
N ALA A 145 5.90 28.55 -9.57
CA ALA A 145 6.59 28.92 -8.33
C ALA A 145 8.08 28.53 -8.31
N LYS A 146 8.57 27.82 -9.34
CA LYS A 146 9.97 27.39 -9.49
C LYS A 146 10.48 26.60 -8.30
N ILE A 147 9.71 25.63 -7.84
CA ILE A 147 10.05 24.84 -6.64
C ILE A 147 10.92 23.62 -6.95
N LYS A 148 11.11 23.26 -8.21
CA LYS A 148 11.86 22.08 -8.60
C LYS A 148 13.28 22.10 -8.04
N GLY A 149 13.61 21.06 -7.25
CA GLY A 149 14.93 20.90 -6.62
C GLY A 149 15.15 21.70 -5.34
N LEU A 150 14.16 22.46 -4.85
CA LEU A 150 14.24 23.14 -3.57
C LEU A 150 14.01 22.15 -2.40
N GLY A 151 14.42 22.58 -1.19
CA GLY A 151 13.99 21.90 0.03
C GLY A 151 12.49 22.12 0.28
N PRO A 152 11.80 21.22 1.02
CA PRO A 152 10.34 21.30 1.20
C PRO A 152 9.85 22.64 1.79
N SER A 153 10.56 23.17 2.79
CA SER A 153 10.21 24.46 3.40
C SER A 153 10.39 25.63 2.43
N ASP A 154 11.48 25.63 1.64
CA ASP A 154 11.74 26.70 0.66
C ASP A 154 10.77 26.61 -0.53
N ALA A 155 10.38 25.39 -0.92
CA ALA A 155 9.33 25.16 -1.92
C ALA A 155 8.01 25.77 -1.46
N PHE A 156 7.61 25.54 -0.22
CA PHE A 156 6.40 26.10 0.34
C PHE A 156 6.46 27.65 0.43
N LYS A 157 7.61 28.21 0.82
CA LYS A 157 7.83 29.67 0.78
C LYS A 157 7.68 30.23 -0.64
N ALA A 158 8.23 29.55 -1.64
CA ALA A 158 8.13 29.97 -3.04
C ALA A 158 6.67 29.91 -3.55
N ILE A 159 5.91 28.87 -3.23
CA ILE A 159 4.49 28.75 -3.56
C ILE A 159 3.70 29.93 -2.93
N ALA A 160 3.90 30.20 -1.66
CA ALA A 160 3.22 31.29 -0.96
C ALA A 160 3.60 32.67 -1.53
N SER A 161 4.91 32.92 -1.81
CA SER A 161 5.38 34.20 -2.32
C SER A 161 4.89 34.54 -3.73
N THR A 162 4.61 33.50 -4.53
CA THR A 162 4.04 33.63 -5.89
C THR A 162 2.52 33.54 -5.90
N GLU A 163 1.91 33.32 -4.74
CA GLU A 163 0.46 33.07 -4.61
C GLU A 163 -0.04 31.95 -5.55
N SER A 164 0.83 30.99 -5.83
CA SER A 164 0.49 29.85 -6.67
C SER A 164 -0.47 28.91 -5.93
N LEU A 165 -1.49 28.39 -6.65
CA LEU A 165 -2.49 27.52 -6.02
C LEU A 165 -1.86 26.32 -5.34
N PHE A 166 -2.27 26.05 -4.11
CA PHE A 166 -1.93 24.89 -3.33
C PHE A 166 -3.18 24.16 -2.84
N ALA A 167 -3.32 22.90 -3.18
CA ALA A 167 -4.42 22.05 -2.73
C ALA A 167 -4.01 21.30 -1.46
N ALA A 168 -4.60 21.68 -0.34
CA ALA A 168 -4.40 21.10 0.97
C ALA A 168 -5.47 20.04 1.26
N ARG A 169 -5.08 18.93 1.88
CA ARG A 169 -6.08 17.90 2.29
C ARG A 169 -7.05 18.43 3.34
N ALA A 170 -6.56 19.11 4.35
CA ALA A 170 -7.34 19.72 5.45
C ALA A 170 -8.34 18.75 6.15
N ASP A 171 -8.03 17.43 6.15
CA ASP A 171 -8.86 16.33 6.65
C ASP A 171 -8.33 15.68 7.94
N LYS A 172 -7.36 16.34 8.59
CA LYS A 172 -6.68 15.85 9.81
C LYS A 172 -5.92 14.53 9.63
N SER A 173 -5.61 14.15 8.39
CA SER A 173 -4.79 12.97 8.08
C SER A 173 -3.32 13.16 8.42
N GLY A 174 -2.52 12.09 8.33
CA GLY A 174 -1.07 12.15 8.45
C GLY A 174 -0.44 13.06 7.40
N THR A 175 -0.94 13.07 6.16
CA THR A 175 -0.51 13.98 5.10
C THR A 175 -0.82 15.43 5.45
N SER A 176 -2.03 15.72 5.94
CA SER A 176 -2.41 17.05 6.41
C SER A 176 -1.51 17.53 7.57
N THR A 177 -1.21 16.64 8.52
CA THR A 177 -0.30 16.94 9.64
C THR A 177 1.13 17.21 9.15
N LYS A 178 1.63 16.42 8.19
CA LYS A 178 2.95 16.63 7.57
C LYS A 178 3.02 17.97 6.84
N GLU A 179 2.00 18.28 6.05
CA GLU A 179 1.88 19.54 5.32
C GLU A 179 1.94 20.74 6.26
N LEU A 180 1.10 20.78 7.29
CA LEU A 180 1.08 21.83 8.30
C LEU A 180 2.45 21.96 9.01
N GLY A 181 3.14 20.85 9.24
CA GLY A 181 4.51 20.85 9.78
C GLY A 181 5.52 21.51 8.84
N ILE A 182 5.38 21.36 7.52
CA ILE A 182 6.24 22.02 6.54
C ILE A 182 5.91 23.52 6.46
N TRP A 183 4.64 23.90 6.43
CA TRP A 183 4.19 25.30 6.51
C TRP A 183 4.74 26.00 7.76
N LYS A 184 4.66 25.34 8.92
CA LYS A 184 5.21 25.87 10.17
C LYS A 184 6.73 26.09 10.08
N LYS A 185 7.48 25.16 9.46
CA LYS A 185 8.93 25.34 9.21
C LYS A 185 9.22 26.46 8.21
N ALA A 186 8.30 26.74 7.31
CA ALA A 186 8.35 27.87 6.40
C ALA A 186 7.97 29.20 7.07
N GLU A 187 7.53 29.18 8.34
CA GLU A 187 7.04 30.34 9.10
C GLU A 187 5.80 30.99 8.49
N ILE A 188 4.96 30.17 7.84
CA ILE A 188 3.71 30.56 7.18
C ILE A 188 2.57 29.72 7.74
N ASP A 189 1.42 30.31 7.99
CA ASP A 189 0.21 29.60 8.44
C ASP A 189 -0.98 29.89 7.50
N PRO A 190 -1.03 29.22 6.35
CA PRO A 190 -2.12 29.43 5.41
C PRO A 190 -3.45 28.86 5.90
N ALA A 191 -3.42 27.87 6.79
CA ALA A 191 -4.64 27.30 7.38
C ALA A 191 -5.35 28.30 8.29
N ALA A 192 -4.60 29.16 8.99
CA ALA A 192 -5.17 30.23 9.81
C ALA A 192 -5.53 31.48 8.99
N THR A 193 -4.70 31.89 8.04
CA THR A 193 -4.88 33.12 7.24
C THR A 193 -5.82 32.96 6.06
N LYS A 194 -6.03 31.73 5.58
CA LYS A 194 -6.91 31.32 4.48
C LYS A 194 -6.80 32.19 3.22
N PRO A 195 -5.57 32.36 2.68
CA PRO A 195 -5.38 33.14 1.47
C PRO A 195 -6.05 32.42 0.27
N ALA A 196 -6.41 33.19 -0.77
CA ALA A 196 -7.13 32.66 -1.93
C ALA A 196 -6.38 31.54 -2.69
N TRP A 197 -5.06 31.49 -2.58
CA TRP A 197 -4.23 30.46 -3.21
C TRP A 197 -4.17 29.14 -2.42
N TYR A 198 -4.63 29.09 -1.15
CA TYR A 198 -4.65 27.90 -0.32
C TYR A 198 -6.02 27.26 -0.31
N LEU A 199 -6.17 26.15 -1.05
CA LEU A 199 -7.44 25.48 -1.26
C LEU A 199 -7.57 24.28 -0.32
N GLU A 200 -8.36 24.40 0.72
CA GLU A 200 -8.73 23.27 1.59
C GLU A 200 -9.73 22.35 0.87
N THR A 201 -9.32 21.13 0.52
CA THR A 201 -10.18 20.17 -0.21
C THR A 201 -11.12 19.41 0.70
N GLY A 202 -10.71 19.12 1.94
CA GLY A 202 -11.45 18.27 2.87
C GLY A 202 -11.57 16.81 2.39
N GLN A 203 -10.72 16.38 1.44
CA GLN A 203 -10.84 15.09 0.73
C GLN A 203 -9.65 14.16 1.02
N GLY A 204 -9.83 12.87 0.72
CA GLY A 204 -8.75 11.88 0.70
C GLY A 204 -7.68 12.20 -0.36
N MET A 205 -6.53 11.50 -0.29
CA MET A 205 -5.35 11.86 -1.10
C MET A 205 -5.60 11.77 -2.60
N GLY A 206 -6.23 10.70 -3.08
CA GLY A 206 -6.54 10.53 -4.51
C GLY A 206 -7.45 11.63 -5.07
N ALA A 207 -8.50 12.01 -4.33
CA ALA A 207 -9.39 13.10 -4.72
C ALA A 207 -8.67 14.46 -4.66
N THR A 208 -7.82 14.70 -3.68
CA THR A 208 -6.99 15.92 -3.60
C THR A 208 -6.03 16.03 -4.78
N LEU A 209 -5.39 14.92 -5.20
CA LEU A 209 -4.55 14.88 -6.39
C LEU A 209 -5.34 15.23 -7.67
N THR A 210 -6.55 14.70 -7.80
CA THR A 210 -7.44 15.02 -8.95
C THR A 210 -7.75 16.50 -8.98
N ILE A 211 -8.17 17.08 -7.85
CA ILE A 211 -8.46 18.52 -7.72
C ILE A 211 -7.21 19.37 -8.03
N ALA A 212 -6.05 18.98 -7.50
CA ALA A 212 -4.80 19.68 -7.78
C ALA A 212 -4.45 19.64 -9.27
N SER A 213 -4.63 18.49 -9.92
CA SER A 213 -4.39 18.31 -11.35
C SER A 213 -5.31 19.19 -12.20
N GLU A 214 -6.61 19.19 -11.93
CA GLU A 214 -7.60 19.97 -12.66
C GLU A 214 -7.39 21.49 -12.52
N LYS A 215 -6.88 21.92 -11.35
CA LYS A 215 -6.66 23.35 -11.04
C LYS A 215 -5.25 23.83 -11.35
N GLY A 216 -4.33 22.95 -11.77
CA GLY A 216 -2.90 23.27 -11.89
C GLY A 216 -2.28 23.72 -10.57
N ALA A 217 -2.71 23.12 -9.47
CA ALA A 217 -2.25 23.45 -8.13
C ALA A 217 -1.09 22.55 -7.69
N TYR A 218 -0.27 23.05 -6.77
CA TYR A 218 0.67 22.21 -6.02
C TYR A 218 -0.04 21.45 -4.92
N THR A 219 0.51 20.30 -4.52
CA THR A 219 0.02 19.55 -3.36
C THR A 219 1.12 18.65 -2.79
N LEU A 220 1.01 18.31 -1.50
CA LEU A 220 1.80 17.27 -0.86
C LEU A 220 1.06 15.95 -0.97
N THR A 221 1.75 14.90 -1.40
CA THR A 221 1.19 13.55 -1.47
C THR A 221 2.24 12.51 -1.10
N ASP A 222 1.83 11.32 -0.65
CA ASP A 222 2.72 10.18 -0.63
C ASP A 222 3.00 9.69 -2.07
N ARG A 223 4.22 9.19 -2.31
CA ARG A 223 4.65 8.74 -3.63
C ARG A 223 3.78 7.61 -4.18
N ALA A 224 3.37 6.67 -3.33
CA ALA A 224 2.58 5.51 -3.75
C ALA A 224 1.22 5.93 -4.32
N THR A 225 0.50 6.81 -3.62
CA THR A 225 -0.79 7.34 -4.11
C THR A 225 -0.61 8.15 -5.39
N TYR A 226 0.46 8.97 -5.50
CA TYR A 226 0.75 9.69 -6.74
C TYR A 226 0.97 8.73 -7.92
N LEU A 227 1.84 7.73 -7.76
CA LEU A 227 2.15 6.77 -8.83
C LEU A 227 0.94 5.92 -9.23
N ALA A 228 0.11 5.53 -8.27
CA ALA A 228 -1.14 4.80 -8.55
C ALA A 228 -2.14 5.60 -9.39
N ASN A 229 -2.04 6.93 -9.39
CA ASN A 229 -2.94 7.84 -10.12
C ASN A 229 -2.25 8.56 -11.29
N LYS A 230 -0.93 8.41 -11.47
CA LYS A 230 -0.10 9.21 -12.38
C LYS A 230 -0.68 9.36 -13.80
N ASP A 231 -1.18 8.28 -14.37
CA ASP A 231 -1.70 8.27 -15.74
C ASP A 231 -2.94 9.15 -15.93
N LYS A 232 -3.58 9.57 -14.84
CA LYS A 232 -4.77 10.43 -14.83
C LYS A 232 -4.45 11.87 -14.43
N LEU A 233 -3.20 12.16 -14.06
CA LEU A 233 -2.79 13.44 -13.50
C LEU A 233 -1.92 14.22 -14.48
N GLN A 234 -2.09 15.55 -14.50
CA GLN A 234 -1.23 16.50 -15.19
C GLN A 234 -0.28 17.19 -14.20
N LEU A 235 0.32 16.40 -13.31
CA LEU A 235 1.21 16.85 -12.26
C LEU A 235 2.52 16.07 -12.35
N ASP A 236 3.64 16.77 -12.14
CA ASP A 236 4.97 16.20 -12.02
C ASP A 236 5.47 16.26 -10.57
N ILE A 237 6.38 15.33 -10.22
CA ILE A 237 7.13 15.41 -8.96
C ILE A 237 8.16 16.53 -9.11
N LEU A 238 8.09 17.53 -8.24
CA LEU A 238 8.97 18.69 -8.25
C LEU A 238 9.92 18.72 -7.07
N VAL A 239 9.51 18.19 -5.91
CA VAL A 239 10.37 18.08 -4.71
C VAL A 239 10.26 16.67 -4.15
N GLU A 240 11.39 16.02 -3.95
CA GLU A 240 11.54 14.67 -3.42
C GLU A 240 12.88 14.46 -2.71
N GLY A 241 13.10 13.28 -2.10
CA GLY A 241 14.39 12.84 -1.58
C GLY A 241 14.88 13.55 -0.33
N ASN A 242 14.05 14.31 0.36
CA ASN A 242 14.41 15.02 1.58
C ASN A 242 13.98 14.23 2.83
N LYS A 243 14.88 14.14 3.84
CA LYS A 243 14.58 13.43 5.09
C LYS A 243 13.31 13.91 5.79
N THR A 244 12.96 15.20 5.67
CA THR A 244 11.71 15.72 6.26
C THR A 244 10.45 15.20 5.55
N LEU A 245 10.60 14.61 4.37
CA LEU A 245 9.51 13.99 3.60
C LEU A 245 9.34 12.50 3.89
N LEU A 246 10.15 11.89 4.75
CA LEU A 246 9.94 10.49 5.12
C LEU A 246 8.57 10.31 5.78
N ASN A 247 7.93 9.23 5.39
CA ASN A 247 6.63 8.79 5.87
C ASN A 247 6.79 7.39 6.47
N VAL A 248 6.94 7.34 7.79
CA VAL A 248 7.38 6.13 8.51
C VAL A 248 6.19 5.44 9.14
N TYR A 249 6.07 4.15 8.89
CA TYR A 249 4.93 3.30 9.28
C TYR A 249 5.30 2.40 10.45
N HIS A 250 4.42 2.38 11.44
CA HIS A 250 4.51 1.47 12.57
C HIS A 250 3.26 0.61 12.68
N VAL A 251 3.47 -0.63 13.10
CA VAL A 251 2.40 -1.49 13.59
C VAL A 251 2.35 -1.38 15.12
N ILE A 252 1.14 -1.16 15.68
CA ILE A 252 0.95 -0.95 17.10
C ILE A 252 -0.18 -1.86 17.58
N THR A 253 0.07 -2.67 18.60
CA THR A 253 -0.96 -3.49 19.23
C THR A 253 -1.68 -2.68 20.32
N VAL A 254 -3.00 -2.76 20.37
CA VAL A 254 -3.81 -2.10 21.41
C VAL A 254 -3.64 -2.84 22.73
N HIS A 255 -3.62 -2.10 23.84
CA HIS A 255 -3.27 -2.66 25.16
C HIS A 255 -4.41 -3.51 25.75
N PRO A 256 -4.24 -4.83 25.93
CA PRO A 256 -5.32 -5.73 26.37
C PRO A 256 -5.78 -5.48 27.81
N ASP A 257 -4.90 -4.96 28.68
CA ASP A 257 -5.30 -4.67 30.08
C ASP A 257 -6.22 -3.45 30.17
N LYS A 258 -6.22 -2.57 29.17
CA LYS A 258 -7.17 -1.45 29.08
C LYS A 258 -8.46 -1.88 28.39
N TRP A 259 -8.37 -2.75 27.41
CA TRP A 259 -9.46 -3.18 26.56
C TRP A 259 -9.49 -4.72 26.44
N PRO A 260 -10.08 -5.43 27.44
CA PRO A 260 -10.10 -6.90 27.45
C PRO A 260 -10.79 -7.54 26.23
N GLN A 261 -11.59 -6.78 25.48
CA GLN A 261 -12.27 -7.25 24.27
C GLN A 261 -11.38 -7.29 23.03
N VAL A 262 -10.20 -6.64 23.01
CA VAL A 262 -9.33 -6.64 21.85
C VAL A 262 -8.71 -8.02 21.61
N ASN A 263 -8.61 -8.41 20.36
CA ASN A 263 -7.94 -9.64 19.96
C ASN A 263 -6.41 -9.45 19.98
N TYR A 264 -5.84 -9.48 21.18
CA TYR A 264 -4.41 -9.22 21.36
C TYR A 264 -3.53 -10.28 20.70
N ASP A 265 -3.92 -11.56 20.73
CA ASP A 265 -3.16 -12.64 20.07
C ASP A 265 -3.12 -12.44 18.55
N GLY A 266 -4.24 -12.05 17.94
CA GLY A 266 -4.31 -11.69 16.53
C GLY A 266 -3.48 -10.44 16.21
N ALA A 267 -3.52 -9.43 17.08
CA ALA A 267 -2.72 -8.22 16.93
C ALA A 267 -1.20 -8.51 16.97
N MET A 268 -0.76 -9.37 17.90
CA MET A 268 0.62 -9.83 17.99
C MET A 268 1.04 -10.66 16.77
N ALA A 269 0.17 -11.55 16.29
CA ALA A 269 0.41 -12.32 15.08
C ALA A 269 0.59 -11.40 13.87
N PHE A 270 -0.27 -10.35 13.74
CA PHE A 270 -0.16 -9.36 12.66
C PHE A 270 1.11 -8.52 12.79
N ALA A 271 1.45 -8.06 13.99
CA ALA A 271 2.70 -7.31 14.22
C ALA A 271 3.94 -8.14 13.88
N LYS A 272 3.95 -9.43 14.26
CA LYS A 272 5.02 -10.36 13.88
C LYS A 272 5.09 -10.57 12.37
N PHE A 273 3.94 -10.78 11.72
CA PHE A 273 3.86 -10.93 10.26
C PHE A 273 4.42 -9.71 9.54
N MET A 274 4.04 -8.49 9.92
CA MET A 274 4.52 -7.26 9.29
C MET A 274 6.03 -7.06 9.42
N THR A 275 6.66 -7.62 10.45
CA THR A 275 8.11 -7.53 10.69
C THR A 275 8.87 -8.80 10.32
N ASP A 276 8.19 -9.83 9.77
CA ASP A 276 8.84 -11.07 9.32
C ASP A 276 9.66 -10.81 8.05
N PRO A 277 10.89 -11.38 7.94
CA PRO A 277 11.76 -11.19 6.77
C PRO A 277 11.09 -11.47 5.42
N ALA A 278 10.25 -12.51 5.32
CA ALA A 278 9.57 -12.83 4.08
C ALA A 278 8.51 -11.78 3.71
N THR A 279 7.79 -11.23 4.69
CA THR A 279 6.86 -10.13 4.48
C THR A 279 7.59 -8.83 4.11
N GLN A 280 8.74 -8.57 4.74
CA GLN A 280 9.58 -7.41 4.44
C GLN A 280 10.12 -7.48 3.00
N GLU A 281 10.46 -8.66 2.50
CA GLU A 281 10.84 -8.85 1.10
C GLU A 281 9.67 -8.49 0.15
N VAL A 282 8.45 -8.94 0.43
CA VAL A 282 7.25 -8.59 -0.35
C VAL A 282 7.00 -7.08 -0.32
N ILE A 283 7.14 -6.43 0.84
CA ILE A 283 7.04 -4.97 0.97
C ILE A 283 8.08 -4.28 0.07
N GLY A 284 9.32 -4.75 0.09
CA GLY A 284 10.42 -4.19 -0.71
C GLY A 284 10.27 -4.40 -2.21
N GLN A 285 9.57 -5.43 -2.65
CA GLN A 285 9.29 -5.68 -4.07
C GLN A 285 8.00 -5.00 -4.55
N PHE A 286 7.16 -4.53 -3.63
CA PHE A 286 5.88 -3.94 -3.99
C PHE A 286 6.04 -2.68 -4.85
N GLY A 287 5.41 -2.70 -6.02
CA GLY A 287 5.44 -1.60 -6.98
C GLY A 287 6.52 -1.73 -8.07
N VAL A 288 7.56 -2.56 -7.90
CA VAL A 288 8.67 -2.67 -8.85
C VAL A 288 8.17 -3.06 -10.25
N ASP A 289 7.34 -4.10 -10.35
CA ASP A 289 6.82 -4.57 -11.63
C ASP A 289 5.93 -3.53 -12.33
N LYS A 290 5.13 -2.79 -11.55
CA LYS A 290 4.15 -1.86 -12.09
C LYS A 290 4.71 -0.47 -12.36
N TYR A 291 5.61 0.01 -11.50
CA TYR A 291 6.09 1.40 -11.51
C TYR A 291 7.59 1.52 -11.78
N GLY A 292 8.31 0.39 -11.94
CA GLY A 292 9.76 0.35 -12.13
C GLY A 292 10.56 0.76 -10.89
N GLN A 293 9.90 0.89 -9.72
CA GLN A 293 10.53 1.27 -8.46
C GLN A 293 9.74 0.75 -7.25
N GLN A 294 10.43 0.57 -6.13
CA GLN A 294 9.80 0.25 -4.85
C GLN A 294 8.89 1.40 -4.41
N LEU A 295 7.70 1.06 -3.88
CA LEU A 295 6.81 2.05 -3.27
C LEU A 295 7.01 2.16 -1.76
N PHE A 296 7.54 1.13 -1.13
CA PHE A 296 7.86 1.08 0.29
C PHE A 296 9.26 0.50 0.50
N ILE A 297 9.96 1.02 1.48
CA ILE A 297 11.28 0.55 1.89
C ILE A 297 11.12 -0.21 3.20
N PRO A 298 11.52 -1.49 3.27
CA PRO A 298 11.49 -2.28 4.50
C PRO A 298 12.39 -1.69 5.59
N ASP A 299 11.92 -1.67 6.83
CA ASP A 299 12.66 -1.10 7.96
C ASP A 299 12.53 -1.90 9.26
N ALA A 300 12.00 -3.11 9.24
CA ALA A 300 11.79 -3.89 10.46
C ALA A 300 13.08 -4.24 11.21
N ASP A 301 14.23 -4.12 10.56
CA ASP A 301 15.57 -4.29 11.11
C ASP A 301 16.19 -3.00 11.65
N LYS A 302 15.50 -1.87 11.56
CA LYS A 302 15.95 -0.53 11.97
C LYS A 302 15.22 -0.02 13.19
N THR A 303 15.71 1.09 13.69
CA THR A 303 15.10 1.88 14.78
C THR A 303 14.63 3.24 14.26
N ASP A 304 13.75 3.90 15.02
CA ASP A 304 13.30 5.28 14.72
C ASP A 304 14.50 6.25 14.58
N ALA A 305 15.53 6.07 15.40
CA ALA A 305 16.74 6.90 15.37
C ALA A 305 17.53 6.75 14.05
N ASP A 306 17.53 5.56 13.43
CA ASP A 306 18.19 5.33 12.13
C ASP A 306 17.51 6.14 11.01
N LEU A 307 16.22 6.43 11.16
CA LEU A 307 15.42 7.24 10.23
C LEU A 307 15.40 8.74 10.61
N GLY A 308 15.99 9.12 11.76
CA GLY A 308 16.05 10.49 12.25
C GLY A 308 14.76 11.00 12.89
N LEU A 309 14.01 10.10 13.52
CA LEU A 309 12.79 10.38 14.29
C LEU A 309 13.09 10.59 15.77
#